data_6b485e8c79bf7c0acb3360e615241614
#
_entry.id   6b485e8c79bf7c0acb3360e615241614
#
_cell.length_a   1.000
_cell.length_b   1.000
_cell.length_c   1.000
_cell.angle_alpha   90.00
_cell.angle_beta   90.00
_cell.angle_gamma   90.00
#
_symmetry.space_group_name_H-M   'P 1'
#
loop_
_entity.id
_entity.type
_entity.pdbx_description
1 polymer ?
#
loop_
_entity_poly.entity_id
_entity_poly.type
_entity_poly.pdbx_seq_one_letter_code
_entity_poly.pdbx_strand_id
1 'polypeptide(L)'
;MRDFYGTSLPNGFMLGTAQYPSPAILADAFKRSGASVATVSLRRESGRDRAGQDFWELIRDLNVHILPNTAGCHSAREAVTTAYMAREVFDTKWIKLEVIGEEDTLQPDVFGLVEAARILSEDGFQVFPYTTEDLVVADRLLNVGCEVLMPWGAPIGSGLGLNNVFGLRAMRAHFPDVPLVIDAGLGVPSQAAQAMELGYDAVLLNTAVAKAGDPAAMAEAFAKAIEAGTLAAIADPMEQRDMAEPSTPVIGKAFLS
;
A
#
# COMPACT_ATOMS: atom_id res chain seq x y z
N MET A 1 12.89 6.34 -7.92
CA MET A 1 11.82 6.84 -7.04
C MET A 1 10.66 7.18 -7.97
N ARG A 2 9.48 6.60 -7.77
CA ARG A 2 8.34 6.88 -8.65
C ARG A 2 7.48 7.99 -8.07
N ASP A 3 6.86 8.74 -8.97
CA ASP A 3 5.92 9.79 -8.62
C ASP A 3 4.51 9.24 -8.47
N PHE A 4 3.81 9.73 -7.46
CA PHE A 4 2.40 9.51 -7.25
C PHE A 4 1.68 10.84 -7.50
N TYR A 5 1.04 11.00 -8.65
CA TYR A 5 0.39 12.26 -9.07
C TYR A 5 1.32 13.49 -9.00
N GLY A 6 2.56 13.34 -9.49
CA GLY A 6 3.56 14.40 -9.46
C GLY A 6 4.24 14.63 -8.09
N THR A 7 3.94 13.77 -7.11
CA THR A 7 4.57 13.82 -5.78
C THR A 7 5.57 12.70 -5.63
N SER A 8 6.85 13.03 -5.51
CA SER A 8 7.92 12.09 -5.20
C SER A 8 7.97 11.77 -3.72
N LEU A 9 7.87 10.49 -3.37
CA LEU A 9 7.98 10.02 -2.00
C LEU A 9 9.42 9.59 -1.68
N PRO A 10 9.92 9.85 -0.46
CA PRO A 10 11.29 9.47 -0.06
C PRO A 10 11.49 7.95 0.02
N ASN A 11 10.41 7.20 0.23
CA ASN A 11 10.40 5.73 0.23
C ASN A 11 9.03 5.20 -0.17
N GLY A 12 8.94 3.89 -0.41
CA GLY A 12 7.71 3.19 -0.77
C GLY A 12 6.91 2.69 0.44
N PHE A 13 7.02 3.29 1.61
CA PHE A 13 6.30 2.85 2.80
C PHE A 13 5.11 3.76 3.12
N MET A 14 3.90 3.21 3.02
CA MET A 14 2.64 3.83 3.44
C MET A 14 2.10 3.07 4.66
N LEU A 15 1.78 3.79 5.74
CA LEU A 15 1.38 3.19 7.01
C LEU A 15 0.01 3.71 7.46
N GLY A 16 -0.85 2.78 7.90
CA GLY A 16 -2.13 3.13 8.49
C GLY A 16 -2.00 3.62 9.92
N THR A 17 -2.98 4.39 10.37
CA THR A 17 -3.00 5.01 11.71
C THR A 17 -3.95 4.33 12.69
N ALA A 18 -4.69 3.32 12.26
CA ALA A 18 -5.74 2.68 13.05
C ALA A 18 -5.22 1.59 13.99
N GLN A 19 -5.91 1.40 15.12
CA GLN A 19 -5.75 0.26 16.04
C GLN A 19 -4.42 0.20 16.83
N TYR A 20 -3.65 1.27 16.88
CA TYR A 20 -2.50 1.34 17.78
C TYR A 20 -2.93 1.41 19.25
N PRO A 21 -2.15 0.84 20.17
CA PRO A 21 -2.47 0.87 21.60
C PRO A 21 -2.53 2.29 22.19
N SER A 22 -1.75 3.23 21.64
CA SER A 22 -1.77 4.64 22.06
C SER A 22 -1.22 5.57 20.96
N PRO A 23 -1.55 6.88 21.02
CA PRO A 23 -0.98 7.89 20.13
C PRO A 23 0.55 7.93 20.16
N ALA A 24 1.16 7.75 21.33
CA ALA A 24 2.62 7.74 21.48
C ALA A 24 3.28 6.57 20.74
N ILE A 25 2.67 5.38 20.79
CA ILE A 25 3.16 4.20 20.05
C ILE A 25 3.00 4.40 18.53
N LEU A 26 1.90 5.02 18.10
CA LEU A 26 1.72 5.40 16.69
C LEU A 26 2.84 6.35 16.23
N ALA A 27 3.09 7.42 16.98
CA ALA A 27 4.15 8.38 16.65
C ALA A 27 5.54 7.71 16.58
N ASP A 28 5.85 6.81 17.53
CA ASP A 28 7.13 6.09 17.53
C ASP A 28 7.25 5.13 16.34
N ALA A 29 6.16 4.46 15.94
CA ALA A 29 6.13 3.61 14.74
C ALA A 29 6.45 4.41 13.47
N PHE A 30 5.83 5.58 13.28
CA PHE A 30 6.14 6.46 12.15
C PHE A 30 7.58 6.98 12.19
N LYS A 31 8.03 7.44 13.35
CA LYS A 31 9.40 7.95 13.54
C LYS A 31 10.47 6.89 13.23
N ARG A 32 10.29 5.66 13.72
CA ARG A 32 11.28 4.57 13.51
C ARG A 32 11.24 4.00 12.11
N SER A 33 10.08 3.96 11.49
CA SER A 33 9.93 3.46 10.13
C SER A 33 10.29 4.47 9.06
N GLY A 34 10.11 5.75 9.34
CA GLY A 34 10.22 6.80 8.33
C GLY A 34 9.17 6.67 7.22
N ALA A 35 8.02 6.06 7.52
CA ALA A 35 6.92 5.94 6.55
C ALA A 35 6.57 7.32 5.96
N SER A 36 6.41 7.40 4.65
CA SER A 36 6.23 8.67 3.94
C SER A 36 4.77 9.10 3.79
N VAL A 37 3.85 8.17 4.00
CA VAL A 37 2.39 8.40 3.89
C VAL A 37 1.67 7.83 5.11
N ALA A 38 0.75 8.61 5.67
CA ALA A 38 -0.19 8.15 6.71
C ALA A 38 -1.59 8.01 6.12
N THR A 39 -2.19 6.81 6.21
CA THR A 39 -3.61 6.66 5.86
C THR A 39 -4.50 6.90 7.06
N VAL A 40 -5.58 7.64 6.86
CA VAL A 40 -6.51 8.07 7.90
C VAL A 40 -7.96 7.82 7.47
N SER A 41 -8.83 7.52 8.43
CA SER A 41 -10.26 7.28 8.17
C SER A 41 -11.14 8.28 8.93
N LEU A 42 -12.01 8.99 8.20
CA LEU A 42 -12.97 9.92 8.81
C LEU A 42 -13.96 9.22 9.75
N ARG A 43 -14.40 8.01 9.43
CA ARG A 43 -15.40 7.27 10.23
C ARG A 43 -14.91 6.92 11.64
N ARG A 44 -13.59 6.78 11.82
CA ARG A 44 -12.97 6.44 13.12
C ARG A 44 -12.58 7.67 13.92
N GLU A 45 -12.37 8.78 13.23
CA GLU A 45 -11.68 9.96 13.73
C GLU A 45 -12.62 11.18 13.84
N SER A 46 -13.93 11.00 13.62
CA SER A 46 -14.93 12.07 13.62
C SER A 46 -15.26 12.62 15.02
N GLY A 47 -14.31 12.51 15.97
CA GLY A 47 -14.45 13.11 17.29
C GLY A 47 -14.39 14.63 17.23
N ARG A 48 -15.54 15.30 17.46
CA ARG A 48 -15.59 16.72 17.83
C ARG A 48 -15.10 16.95 19.27
N ASP A 49 -14.65 15.89 19.91
CA ASP A 49 -14.10 15.89 21.26
C ASP A 49 -12.59 16.19 21.26
N ARG A 50 -12.08 16.43 22.47
CA ARG A 50 -10.66 16.76 22.68
C ARG A 50 -9.72 15.66 22.16
N ALA A 51 -10.12 14.39 22.25
CA ALA A 51 -9.32 13.26 21.80
C ALA A 51 -9.14 13.25 20.27
N GLY A 52 -10.17 13.65 19.51
CA GLY A 52 -10.08 13.81 18.07
C GLY A 52 -9.14 14.96 17.68
N GLN A 53 -9.17 16.08 18.40
CA GLN A 53 -8.26 17.20 18.14
C GLN A 53 -6.81 16.83 18.40
N ASP A 54 -6.52 16.18 19.53
CA ASP A 54 -5.18 15.72 19.92
C ASP A 54 -4.63 14.71 18.89
N PHE A 55 -5.49 13.84 18.32
CA PHE A 55 -5.11 12.91 17.25
C PHE A 55 -4.74 13.65 15.97
N TRP A 56 -5.50 14.66 15.55
CA TRP A 56 -5.19 15.43 14.35
C TRP A 56 -3.93 16.27 14.49
N GLU A 57 -3.65 16.81 15.67
CA GLU A 57 -2.38 17.46 15.95
C GLU A 57 -1.22 16.48 15.81
N LEU A 58 -1.35 15.27 16.36
CA LEU A 58 -0.37 14.21 16.22
C LEU A 58 -0.09 13.89 14.73
N ILE A 59 -1.14 13.70 13.92
CA ILE A 59 -0.97 13.36 12.50
C ILE A 59 -0.26 14.49 11.74
N ARG A 60 -0.54 15.75 12.03
CA ARG A 60 0.16 16.89 11.43
C ARG A 60 1.64 16.93 11.85
N ASP A 61 1.93 16.61 13.09
CA ASP A 61 3.29 16.60 13.63
C ASP A 61 4.17 15.49 13.04
N LEU A 62 3.58 14.44 12.46
CA LEU A 62 4.32 13.40 11.75
C LEU A 62 5.04 13.93 10.50
N ASN A 63 4.58 15.05 9.94
CA ASN A 63 5.15 15.66 8.72
C ASN A 63 5.27 14.68 7.55
N VAL A 64 4.21 13.91 7.30
CA VAL A 64 4.09 12.93 6.22
C VAL A 64 2.91 13.31 5.30
N HIS A 65 2.85 12.73 4.12
CA HIS A 65 1.69 12.90 3.24
C HIS A 65 0.46 12.21 3.85
N ILE A 66 -0.68 12.89 3.82
CA ILE A 66 -1.94 12.35 4.31
C ILE A 66 -2.71 11.75 3.15
N LEU A 67 -3.09 10.48 3.27
CA LEU A 67 -3.92 9.75 2.34
C LEU A 67 -5.22 9.32 3.06
N PRO A 68 -6.27 10.15 3.03
CA PRO A 68 -7.57 9.75 3.59
C PRO A 68 -8.14 8.55 2.84
N ASN A 69 -8.95 7.75 3.52
CA ASN A 69 -9.60 6.61 2.91
C ASN A 69 -11.13 6.61 3.08
N THR A 70 -11.80 5.86 2.21
CA THR A 70 -13.24 5.61 2.26
C THR A 70 -13.56 4.26 2.91
N ALA A 71 -12.74 3.80 3.83
CA ALA A 71 -12.87 2.51 4.50
C ALA A 71 -14.26 2.29 5.09
N GLY A 72 -14.82 1.09 4.86
CA GLY A 72 -16.15 0.71 5.32
C GLY A 72 -17.29 1.32 4.52
N CYS A 73 -17.06 1.83 3.32
CA CYS A 73 -18.11 2.18 2.37
C CYS A 73 -18.47 0.95 1.52
N HIS A 74 -19.78 0.68 1.37
CA HIS A 74 -20.31 -0.47 0.64
C HIS A 74 -21.00 -0.09 -0.68
N SER A 75 -20.90 1.16 -1.08
CA SER A 75 -21.41 1.65 -2.36
C SER A 75 -20.57 2.80 -2.90
N ALA A 76 -20.60 2.98 -4.24
CA ALA A 76 -19.95 4.11 -4.89
C ALA A 76 -20.40 5.45 -4.31
N ARG A 77 -21.71 5.60 -4.04
CA ARG A 77 -22.31 6.81 -3.48
C ARG A 77 -21.75 7.16 -2.09
N GLU A 78 -21.64 6.16 -1.21
CA GLU A 78 -21.07 6.37 0.12
C GLU A 78 -19.59 6.75 0.03
N ALA A 79 -18.82 6.05 -0.82
CA ALA A 79 -17.40 6.32 -1.01
C ALA A 79 -17.16 7.74 -1.57
N VAL A 80 -17.92 8.15 -2.57
CA VAL A 80 -17.86 9.51 -3.13
C VAL A 80 -18.20 10.56 -2.07
N THR A 81 -19.29 10.37 -1.32
CA THR A 81 -19.65 11.31 -0.24
C THR A 81 -18.56 11.41 0.82
N THR A 82 -17.99 10.27 1.23
CA THR A 82 -16.90 10.23 2.22
C THR A 82 -15.63 10.92 1.68
N ALA A 83 -15.32 10.75 0.39
CA ALA A 83 -14.18 11.40 -0.24
C ALA A 83 -14.32 12.94 -0.24
N TYR A 84 -15.49 13.48 -0.56
CA TYR A 84 -15.73 14.93 -0.47
C TYR A 84 -15.52 15.45 0.96
N MET A 85 -16.05 14.75 1.96
CA MET A 85 -15.83 15.11 3.35
C MET A 85 -14.35 15.07 3.73
N ALA A 86 -13.62 14.07 3.25
CA ALA A 86 -12.19 13.93 3.49
C ALA A 86 -11.40 15.09 2.88
N ARG A 87 -11.72 15.50 1.66
CA ARG A 87 -11.08 16.65 0.99
C ARG A 87 -11.21 17.93 1.81
N GLU A 88 -12.41 18.20 2.33
CA GLU A 88 -12.67 19.38 3.17
C GLU A 88 -11.92 19.33 4.51
N VAL A 89 -11.81 18.16 5.12
CA VAL A 89 -11.16 18.01 6.45
C VAL A 89 -9.64 18.05 6.35
N PHE A 90 -9.07 17.43 5.31
CA PHE A 90 -7.62 17.24 5.20
C PHE A 90 -6.94 18.18 4.22
N ASP A 91 -7.70 19.00 3.48
CA ASP A 91 -7.20 19.89 2.44
C ASP A 91 -6.25 19.15 1.46
N THR A 92 -6.67 17.97 1.00
CA THR A 92 -5.90 17.14 0.08
C THR A 92 -6.77 16.63 -1.07
N LYS A 93 -6.16 16.46 -2.24
CA LYS A 93 -6.80 15.81 -3.40
C LYS A 93 -6.61 14.29 -3.36
N TRP A 94 -5.69 13.78 -2.55
CA TRP A 94 -5.43 12.36 -2.42
C TRP A 94 -6.58 11.66 -1.72
N ILE A 95 -6.98 10.53 -2.26
CA ILE A 95 -8.00 9.67 -1.65
C ILE A 95 -7.71 8.20 -1.92
N LYS A 96 -7.54 7.39 -0.87
CA LYS A 96 -7.57 5.93 -1.00
C LYS A 96 -9.02 5.50 -1.09
N LEU A 97 -9.42 5.08 -2.29
CA LEU A 97 -10.80 4.72 -2.59
C LEU A 97 -11.03 3.23 -2.31
N GLU A 98 -11.92 2.96 -1.37
CA GLU A 98 -12.41 1.63 -1.03
C GLU A 98 -13.92 1.59 -1.24
N VAL A 99 -14.41 0.58 -1.96
CA VAL A 99 -15.83 0.18 -2.04
C VAL A 99 -15.87 -1.31 -1.75
N ILE A 100 -16.41 -1.70 -0.60
CA ILE A 100 -16.40 -3.09 -0.13
C ILE A 100 -17.59 -3.85 -0.71
N GLY A 101 -17.31 -4.95 -1.42
CA GLY A 101 -18.31 -5.79 -2.05
C GLY A 101 -18.67 -7.03 -1.26
N GLU A 102 -17.73 -7.51 -0.40
CA GLU A 102 -17.92 -8.73 0.37
C GLU A 102 -17.39 -8.53 1.80
N GLU A 103 -18.21 -8.89 2.81
CA GLU A 103 -17.97 -8.51 4.21
C GLU A 103 -16.93 -9.40 4.92
N ASP A 104 -16.83 -10.68 4.57
CA ASP A 104 -15.95 -11.62 5.26
C ASP A 104 -14.48 -11.47 4.84
N THR A 105 -14.25 -11.13 3.57
CA THR A 105 -12.91 -10.95 2.99
C THR A 105 -12.52 -9.50 2.79
N LEU A 106 -13.47 -8.57 2.88
CA LEU A 106 -13.32 -7.15 2.53
C LEU A 106 -12.82 -6.96 1.09
N GLN A 107 -13.23 -7.89 0.20
CA GLN A 107 -12.93 -7.80 -1.22
C GLN A 107 -13.64 -6.59 -1.83
N PRO A 108 -12.98 -5.83 -2.73
CA PRO A 108 -13.60 -4.67 -3.34
C PRO A 108 -14.75 -5.04 -4.28
N ASP A 109 -15.83 -4.26 -4.27
CA ASP A 109 -16.79 -4.19 -5.36
C ASP A 109 -16.14 -3.45 -6.52
N VAL A 110 -15.61 -4.21 -7.46
CA VAL A 110 -14.87 -3.65 -8.60
C VAL A 110 -15.74 -2.80 -9.53
N PHE A 111 -17.03 -3.03 -9.59
CA PHE A 111 -17.97 -2.24 -10.40
C PHE A 111 -18.24 -0.88 -9.74
N GLY A 112 -18.59 -0.89 -8.47
CA GLY A 112 -18.79 0.33 -7.68
C GLY A 112 -17.48 1.13 -7.52
N LEU A 113 -16.35 0.44 -7.46
CA LEU A 113 -15.03 1.08 -7.40
C LEU A 113 -14.74 1.88 -8.68
N VAL A 114 -14.93 1.30 -9.87
CA VAL A 114 -14.72 2.00 -11.16
C VAL A 114 -15.69 3.17 -11.31
N GLU A 115 -16.96 3.02 -10.90
CA GLU A 115 -17.93 4.10 -10.91
C GLU A 115 -17.51 5.27 -10.02
N ALA A 116 -17.15 5.00 -8.76
CA ALA A 116 -16.70 6.01 -7.82
C ALA A 116 -15.39 6.67 -8.27
N ALA A 117 -14.44 5.90 -8.79
CA ALA A 117 -13.17 6.40 -9.32
C ALA A 117 -13.40 7.40 -10.46
N ARG A 118 -14.30 7.08 -11.41
CA ARG A 118 -14.65 8.00 -12.50
C ARG A 118 -15.17 9.34 -11.96
N ILE A 119 -16.16 9.31 -11.06
CA ILE A 119 -16.76 10.52 -10.48
C ILE A 119 -15.70 11.37 -9.78
N LEU A 120 -14.85 10.73 -8.97
CA LEU A 120 -13.84 11.44 -8.19
C LEU A 120 -12.72 11.99 -9.06
N SER A 121 -12.27 11.25 -10.08
CA SER A 121 -11.24 11.73 -11.03
C SER A 121 -11.73 12.91 -11.86
N GLU A 122 -12.98 12.86 -12.36
CA GLU A 122 -13.62 13.99 -13.07
C GLU A 122 -13.70 15.25 -12.20
N ASP A 123 -13.79 15.08 -10.87
CA ASP A 123 -13.88 16.17 -9.90
C ASP A 123 -12.52 16.58 -9.29
N GLY A 124 -11.44 16.11 -9.92
CA GLY A 124 -10.07 16.51 -9.63
C GLY A 124 -9.44 15.85 -8.42
N PHE A 125 -9.98 14.73 -7.94
CA PHE A 125 -9.28 13.90 -6.96
C PHE A 125 -8.15 13.11 -7.61
N GLN A 126 -7.14 12.83 -6.82
CA GLN A 126 -6.03 11.94 -7.11
C GLN A 126 -6.31 10.60 -6.42
N VAL A 127 -6.86 9.65 -7.18
CA VAL A 127 -7.48 8.44 -6.66
C VAL A 127 -6.46 7.31 -6.55
N PHE A 128 -6.36 6.71 -5.37
CA PHE A 128 -5.60 5.50 -5.05
C PHE A 128 -6.61 4.35 -4.85
N PRO A 129 -6.97 3.60 -5.90
CA PRO A 129 -8.07 2.62 -5.84
C PRO A 129 -7.61 1.30 -5.24
N TYR A 130 -8.22 0.90 -4.11
CA TYR A 130 -8.08 -0.45 -3.55
C TYR A 130 -8.78 -1.45 -4.44
N THR A 131 -8.03 -2.31 -5.09
CA THR A 131 -8.52 -3.24 -6.13
C THR A 131 -7.92 -4.63 -5.96
N THR A 132 -8.24 -5.51 -6.89
CA THR A 132 -7.61 -6.83 -7.06
C THR A 132 -6.50 -6.76 -8.11
N GLU A 133 -5.82 -7.88 -8.36
CA GLU A 133 -4.83 -8.05 -9.42
C GLU A 133 -5.43 -8.33 -10.81
N ASP A 134 -6.72 -8.07 -11.00
CA ASP A 134 -7.43 -8.24 -12.27
C ASP A 134 -7.03 -7.14 -13.28
N LEU A 135 -6.45 -7.55 -14.41
CA LEU A 135 -5.96 -6.62 -15.44
C LEU A 135 -7.08 -5.84 -16.13
N VAL A 136 -8.26 -6.45 -16.30
CA VAL A 136 -9.39 -5.78 -16.94
C VAL A 136 -9.95 -4.66 -16.05
N VAL A 137 -10.02 -4.90 -14.74
CA VAL A 137 -10.40 -3.89 -13.76
C VAL A 137 -9.36 -2.78 -13.69
N ALA A 138 -8.08 -3.15 -13.68
CA ALA A 138 -6.97 -2.20 -13.69
C ALA A 138 -7.00 -1.25 -14.90
N ASP A 139 -7.19 -1.79 -16.12
CA ASP A 139 -7.37 -0.99 -17.32
C ASP A 139 -8.55 -0.02 -17.21
N ARG A 140 -9.68 -0.47 -16.68
CA ARG A 140 -10.84 0.39 -16.47
C ARG A 140 -10.57 1.53 -15.49
N LEU A 141 -9.86 1.26 -14.40
CA LEU A 141 -9.47 2.28 -13.42
C LEU A 141 -8.55 3.34 -14.04
N LEU A 142 -7.57 2.93 -14.83
CA LEU A 142 -6.68 3.86 -15.55
C LEU A 142 -7.46 4.68 -16.59
N ASN A 143 -8.37 4.06 -17.33
CA ASN A 143 -9.20 4.74 -18.35
C ASN A 143 -10.16 5.79 -17.75
N VAL A 144 -10.53 5.68 -16.48
CA VAL A 144 -11.36 6.69 -15.80
C VAL A 144 -10.55 7.74 -15.05
N GLY A 145 -9.22 7.75 -15.21
CA GLY A 145 -8.34 8.82 -14.71
C GLY A 145 -7.52 8.50 -13.47
N CYS A 146 -7.50 7.25 -13.01
CA CYS A 146 -6.52 6.84 -12.00
C CYS A 146 -5.12 6.79 -12.63
N GLU A 147 -4.11 7.28 -11.93
CA GLU A 147 -2.70 7.21 -12.36
C GLU A 147 -1.89 6.22 -11.49
N VAL A 148 -2.52 5.64 -10.48
CA VAL A 148 -1.96 4.68 -9.52
C VAL A 148 -2.91 3.50 -9.41
N LEU A 149 -2.39 2.30 -9.19
CA LEU A 149 -3.19 1.11 -8.86
C LEU A 149 -2.75 0.54 -7.52
N MET A 150 -3.72 0.10 -6.71
CA MET A 150 -3.45 -0.50 -5.39
C MET A 150 -4.07 -1.90 -5.29
N PRO A 151 -3.47 -2.91 -5.97
CA PRO A 151 -3.95 -4.28 -5.81
C PRO A 151 -3.65 -4.81 -4.41
N TRP A 152 -4.56 -5.61 -3.89
CA TRP A 152 -4.35 -6.29 -2.62
C TRP A 152 -3.29 -7.40 -2.69
N GLY A 153 -2.56 -7.62 -1.59
CA GLY A 153 -1.76 -8.83 -1.42
C GLY A 153 -2.64 -10.01 -1.00
N ALA A 154 -3.49 -9.77 0.00
CA ALA A 154 -4.46 -10.70 0.57
C ALA A 154 -5.58 -9.89 1.26
N PRO A 155 -6.65 -10.53 1.77
CA PRO A 155 -7.71 -9.84 2.50
C PRO A 155 -7.18 -8.92 3.61
N ILE A 156 -7.84 -7.77 3.79
CA ILE A 156 -7.45 -6.76 4.78
C ILE A 156 -7.32 -7.38 6.18
N GLY A 157 -6.18 -7.18 6.83
CA GLY A 157 -5.95 -7.64 8.19
C GLY A 157 -5.68 -9.14 8.34
N SER A 158 -5.62 -9.91 7.25
CA SER A 158 -5.42 -11.36 7.28
C SER A 158 -3.98 -11.79 7.59
N GLY A 159 -2.98 -11.00 7.21
CA GLY A 159 -1.56 -11.35 7.38
C GLY A 159 -1.08 -12.51 6.50
N LEU A 160 -1.85 -12.89 5.48
CA LEU A 160 -1.57 -14.04 4.61
C LEU A 160 -0.46 -13.77 3.58
N GLY A 161 -0.08 -12.51 3.38
CA GLY A 161 0.99 -12.11 2.45
C GLY A 161 0.50 -11.86 1.04
N LEU A 162 1.20 -12.41 0.06
CA LEU A 162 0.87 -12.26 -1.36
C LEU A 162 0.20 -13.55 -1.86
N ASN A 163 -1.14 -13.56 -1.87
CA ASN A 163 -1.92 -14.77 -2.21
C ASN A 163 -1.77 -15.17 -3.67
N ASN A 164 -1.71 -14.22 -4.59
CA ASN A 164 -1.60 -14.46 -6.03
C ASN A 164 -0.35 -13.78 -6.60
N VAL A 165 0.81 -14.31 -6.29
CA VAL A 165 2.11 -13.79 -6.77
C VAL A 165 2.18 -13.77 -8.30
N PHE A 166 1.56 -14.75 -8.98
CA PHE A 166 1.52 -14.77 -10.44
C PHE A 166 0.72 -13.59 -11.01
N GLY A 167 -0.47 -13.33 -10.48
CA GLY A 167 -1.32 -12.21 -10.91
C GLY A 167 -0.66 -10.86 -10.63
N LEU A 168 -0.03 -10.70 -9.47
CA LEU A 168 0.71 -9.49 -9.12
C LEU A 168 1.91 -9.26 -10.04
N ARG A 169 2.65 -10.30 -10.38
CA ARG A 169 3.75 -10.22 -11.35
C ARG A 169 3.26 -9.90 -12.76
N ALA A 170 2.14 -10.51 -13.17
CA ALA A 170 1.51 -10.21 -14.46
C ALA A 170 1.05 -8.75 -14.54
N MET A 171 0.48 -8.21 -13.45
CA MET A 171 0.09 -6.80 -13.37
C MET A 171 1.31 -5.86 -13.54
N ARG A 172 2.43 -6.13 -12.85
CA ARG A 172 3.65 -5.33 -13.04
C ARG A 172 4.18 -5.40 -14.46
N ALA A 173 4.17 -6.57 -15.07
CA ALA A 173 4.63 -6.77 -16.45
C ALA A 173 3.73 -6.05 -17.47
N HIS A 174 2.40 -6.05 -17.22
CA HIS A 174 1.42 -5.40 -18.08
C HIS A 174 1.45 -3.86 -17.97
N PHE A 175 1.70 -3.34 -16.79
CA PHE A 175 1.75 -1.91 -16.50
C PHE A 175 3.14 -1.47 -16.03
N PRO A 176 4.18 -1.52 -16.90
CA PRO A 176 5.57 -1.27 -16.50
C PRO A 176 5.81 0.15 -15.97
N ASP A 177 5.02 1.12 -16.42
CA ASP A 177 5.19 2.53 -16.10
C ASP A 177 4.16 3.09 -15.10
N VAL A 178 3.14 2.33 -14.75
CA VAL A 178 2.13 2.75 -13.77
C VAL A 178 2.66 2.51 -12.37
N PRO A 179 2.56 3.50 -11.45
CA PRO A 179 2.84 3.30 -10.04
C PRO A 179 1.90 2.24 -9.43
N LEU A 180 2.48 1.18 -8.86
CA LEU A 180 1.76 0.08 -8.25
C LEU A 180 2.07 -0.01 -6.76
N VAL A 181 1.03 -0.10 -5.94
CA VAL A 181 1.12 -0.24 -4.48
C VAL A 181 0.49 -1.55 -4.05
N ILE A 182 1.21 -2.42 -3.34
CA ILE A 182 0.56 -3.54 -2.65
C ILE A 182 -0.18 -3.00 -1.43
N ASP A 183 -1.49 -3.23 -1.39
CA ASP A 183 -2.34 -2.80 -0.28
C ASP A 183 -2.96 -4.00 0.42
N ALA A 184 -2.88 -4.02 1.74
CA ALA A 184 -3.46 -5.05 2.60
C ALA A 184 -2.82 -6.46 2.51
N GLY A 185 -3.13 -7.26 3.51
CA GLY A 185 -2.77 -8.67 3.59
C GLY A 185 -1.36 -8.98 4.06
N LEU A 186 -0.43 -8.02 4.08
CA LEU A 186 0.92 -8.22 4.56
C LEU A 186 0.94 -8.45 6.08
N GLY A 187 1.61 -9.51 6.54
CA GLY A 187 1.69 -9.88 7.94
C GLY A 187 3.10 -9.82 8.52
N VAL A 188 4.13 -10.01 7.69
CA VAL A 188 5.53 -10.01 8.11
C VAL A 188 6.44 -9.27 7.11
N PRO A 189 7.59 -8.74 7.55
CA PRO A 189 8.48 -7.92 6.72
C PRO A 189 8.95 -8.59 5.42
N SER A 190 9.21 -9.90 5.42
CA SER A 190 9.64 -10.63 4.22
C SER A 190 8.63 -10.56 3.06
N GLN A 191 7.34 -10.44 3.37
CA GLN A 191 6.29 -10.29 2.36
C GLN A 191 6.33 -8.89 1.71
N ALA A 192 6.71 -7.87 2.46
CA ALA A 192 6.94 -6.54 1.90
C ALA A 192 8.21 -6.51 1.02
N ALA A 193 9.29 -7.19 1.43
CA ALA A 193 10.46 -7.36 0.58
C ALA A 193 10.08 -8.05 -0.74
N GLN A 194 9.32 -9.14 -0.67
CA GLN A 194 8.83 -9.86 -1.86
C GLN A 194 8.00 -8.96 -2.78
N ALA A 195 7.12 -8.12 -2.23
CA ALA A 195 6.36 -7.15 -3.03
C ALA A 195 7.27 -6.20 -3.81
N MET A 196 8.29 -5.67 -3.14
CA MET A 196 9.26 -4.76 -3.79
C MET A 196 10.13 -5.50 -4.81
N GLU A 197 10.54 -6.74 -4.55
CA GLU A 197 11.27 -7.61 -5.50
C GLU A 197 10.46 -7.91 -6.76
N LEU A 198 9.12 -7.95 -6.69
CA LEU A 198 8.23 -8.04 -7.86
C LEU A 198 8.19 -6.74 -8.67
N GLY A 199 8.87 -5.67 -8.23
CA GLY A 199 8.93 -4.38 -8.90
C GLY A 199 7.79 -3.42 -8.54
N TYR A 200 7.08 -3.66 -7.44
CA TYR A 200 6.10 -2.71 -6.92
C TYR A 200 6.78 -1.45 -6.38
N ASP A 201 6.09 -0.32 -6.44
CA ASP A 201 6.65 0.99 -6.12
C ASP A 201 6.50 1.34 -4.64
N ALA A 202 5.47 0.75 -3.98
CA ALA A 202 5.21 0.94 -2.56
C ALA A 202 4.40 -0.23 -1.98
N VAL A 203 4.35 -0.26 -0.65
CA VAL A 203 3.42 -1.10 0.11
C VAL A 203 2.65 -0.25 1.11
N LEU A 204 1.38 -0.57 1.31
CA LEU A 204 0.54 0.00 2.35
C LEU A 204 0.10 -1.11 3.30
N LEU A 205 0.32 -0.90 4.59
CA LEU A 205 -0.08 -1.83 5.63
C LEU A 205 -0.44 -1.10 6.93
N ASN A 206 -1.17 -1.73 7.79
CA ASN A 206 -1.51 -1.21 9.12
C ASN A 206 -1.51 -2.31 10.19
N THR A 207 -2.39 -3.31 10.05
CA THR A 207 -2.70 -4.29 11.09
C THR A 207 -1.47 -5.07 11.56
N ALA A 208 -0.57 -5.45 10.65
CA ALA A 208 0.66 -6.17 10.96
C ALA A 208 1.59 -5.39 11.91
N VAL A 209 1.57 -4.07 11.80
CA VAL A 209 2.33 -3.18 12.68
C VAL A 209 1.53 -2.91 13.96
N ALA A 210 0.31 -2.40 13.84
CA ALA A 210 -0.48 -1.95 14.98
C ALA A 210 -0.77 -3.05 16.01
N LYS A 211 -0.88 -4.31 15.58
CA LYS A 211 -1.13 -5.49 16.43
C LYS A 211 0.12 -6.29 16.79
N ALA A 212 1.30 -5.84 16.39
CA ALA A 212 2.55 -6.46 16.83
C ALA A 212 2.76 -6.26 18.34
N GLY A 213 3.52 -7.16 18.97
CA GLY A 213 3.91 -7.02 20.37
C GLY A 213 4.74 -5.75 20.64
N ASP A 214 5.53 -5.31 19.65
CA ASP A 214 6.22 -4.02 19.61
C ASP A 214 5.95 -3.37 18.23
N PRO A 215 4.93 -2.51 18.12
CA PRO A 215 4.57 -1.88 16.85
C PRO A 215 5.69 -1.03 16.25
N ALA A 216 6.46 -0.32 17.06
CA ALA A 216 7.53 0.53 16.57
C ALA A 216 8.70 -0.27 15.99
N ALA A 217 9.10 -1.37 16.67
CA ALA A 217 10.08 -2.29 16.13
C ALA A 217 9.59 -3.00 14.86
N MET A 218 8.32 -3.37 14.79
CA MET A 218 7.73 -4.00 13.61
C MET A 218 7.68 -3.01 12.43
N ALA A 219 7.32 -1.75 12.65
CA ALA A 219 7.34 -0.71 11.62
C ALA A 219 8.75 -0.51 11.05
N GLU A 220 9.77 -0.44 11.91
CA GLU A 220 11.19 -0.37 11.50
C GLU A 220 11.60 -1.61 10.68
N ALA A 221 11.18 -2.81 11.09
CA ALA A 221 11.48 -4.04 10.37
C ALA A 221 10.86 -4.04 8.96
N PHE A 222 9.62 -3.58 8.82
CA PHE A 222 9.00 -3.39 7.51
C PHE A 222 9.75 -2.37 6.65
N ALA A 223 10.17 -1.24 7.20
CA ALA A 223 10.94 -0.23 6.47
C ALA A 223 12.25 -0.82 5.89
N LYS A 224 12.99 -1.59 6.70
CA LYS A 224 14.21 -2.27 6.26
C LYS A 224 13.94 -3.32 5.18
N ALA A 225 12.84 -4.04 5.27
CA ALA A 225 12.44 -5.02 4.27
C ALA A 225 12.05 -4.37 2.93
N ILE A 226 11.33 -3.25 2.97
CA ILE A 226 11.00 -2.45 1.79
C ILE A 226 12.26 -1.93 1.11
N GLU A 227 13.20 -1.40 1.89
CA GLU A 227 14.50 -0.94 1.38
C GLU A 227 15.27 -2.09 0.73
N ALA A 228 15.39 -3.24 1.41
CA ALA A 228 16.09 -4.41 0.89
C ALA A 228 15.48 -4.93 -0.41
N GLY A 229 14.14 -5.08 -0.47
CA GLY A 229 13.43 -5.53 -1.67
C GLY A 229 13.57 -4.54 -2.83
N THR A 230 13.53 -3.24 -2.54
CA THR A 230 13.76 -2.19 -3.56
C THR A 230 15.18 -2.28 -4.14
N LEU A 231 16.19 -2.44 -3.28
CA LEU A 231 17.57 -2.61 -3.72
C LEU A 231 17.75 -3.89 -4.54
N ALA A 232 17.12 -4.99 -4.12
CA ALA A 232 17.15 -6.25 -4.86
C ALA A 232 16.55 -6.11 -6.25
N ALA A 233 15.38 -5.45 -6.39
CA ALA A 233 14.74 -5.22 -7.69
C ALA A 233 15.61 -4.36 -8.63
N ILE A 234 16.31 -3.35 -8.09
CA ILE A 234 17.24 -2.50 -8.86
C ILE A 234 18.50 -3.27 -9.28
N ALA A 235 18.94 -4.21 -8.42
CA ALA A 235 20.13 -5.02 -8.67
C ALA A 235 19.92 -6.12 -9.71
N ASP A 236 18.71 -6.29 -10.23
CA ASP A 236 18.33 -7.28 -11.24
C ASP A 236 18.67 -8.71 -10.79
N PRO A 237 17.83 -9.35 -9.97
CA PRO A 237 18.09 -10.69 -9.42
C PRO A 237 18.31 -11.73 -10.50
N MET A 238 19.19 -12.70 -10.25
CA MET A 238 19.42 -13.81 -11.17
C MET A 238 18.11 -14.57 -11.46
N GLU A 239 18.01 -15.10 -12.67
CA GLU A 239 16.88 -15.96 -13.04
C GLU A 239 16.83 -17.23 -12.19
N GLN A 240 15.60 -17.62 -11.82
CA GLN A 240 15.37 -18.91 -11.19
C GLN A 240 15.62 -20.05 -12.17
N ARG A 241 16.27 -21.12 -11.71
CA ARG A 241 16.57 -22.31 -12.49
C ARG A 241 16.05 -23.55 -11.80
N ASP A 242 15.50 -24.48 -12.57
CA ASP A 242 15.04 -25.77 -12.03
C ASP A 242 16.18 -26.68 -11.65
N MET A 243 17.34 -26.54 -12.32
CA MET A 243 18.51 -27.38 -12.11
C MET A 243 19.66 -26.60 -11.48
N ALA A 244 20.42 -27.29 -10.64
CA ALA A 244 21.60 -26.72 -10.00
C ALA A 244 22.68 -26.40 -11.02
N GLU A 245 23.35 -25.26 -10.85
CA GLU A 245 24.55 -24.90 -11.60
C GLU A 245 25.72 -24.73 -10.61
N PRO A 246 26.87 -25.41 -10.84
CA PRO A 246 28.03 -25.27 -9.95
C PRO A 246 28.54 -23.82 -9.92
N SER A 247 28.62 -23.24 -8.74
CA SER A 247 29.17 -21.88 -8.55
C SER A 247 30.69 -21.82 -8.72
N THR A 248 31.37 -22.98 -8.59
CA THR A 248 32.82 -23.09 -8.79
C THR A 248 33.11 -23.74 -10.12
N PRO A 249 33.75 -23.05 -11.10
CA PRO A 249 34.12 -23.63 -12.37
C PRO A 249 35.05 -24.84 -12.20
N VAL A 250 34.72 -25.96 -12.86
CA VAL A 250 35.57 -27.16 -12.86
C VAL A 250 36.69 -27.03 -13.91
N ILE A 251 36.46 -26.23 -14.97
CA ILE A 251 37.43 -26.01 -16.07
C ILE A 251 38.52 -25.04 -15.57
N GLY A 252 39.79 -25.44 -15.77
CA GLY A 252 40.98 -24.65 -15.41
C GLY A 252 41.55 -24.96 -14.03
N LYS A 253 41.01 -25.94 -13.31
CA LYS A 253 41.67 -26.47 -12.10
C LYS A 253 42.80 -27.38 -12.50
N ALA A 254 44.03 -26.87 -12.43
CA ALA A 254 45.25 -27.58 -12.78
C ALA A 254 45.55 -28.84 -11.90
N PHE A 255 44.69 -29.16 -10.92
CA PHE A 255 45.02 -30.07 -9.84
C PHE A 255 44.00 -31.19 -9.60
N LEU A 256 43.18 -31.45 -10.60
CA LEU A 256 42.26 -32.61 -10.54
C LEU A 256 42.78 -33.73 -11.47
N SER A 257 44.07 -34.01 -11.41
CA SER A 257 44.66 -35.21 -11.96
C SER A 257 44.92 -36.23 -10.86
#